data_0f9866b69ddcaa657947103a81b834e9
#
_entry.id   0f9866b69ddcaa657947103a81b834e9
#
_cell.length_a   1.000
_cell.length_b   1.000
_cell.length_c   1.000
_cell.angle_alpha   90.00
_cell.angle_beta   90.00
_cell.angle_gamma   90.00
#
_symmetry.space_group_name_H-M   'P 1'
#
loop_
_entity.id
_entity.type
_entity.pdbx_description
1 polymer ?
#
loop_
_entity_poly.entity_id
_entity_poly.type
_entity_poly.pdbx_seq_one_letter_code
_entity_poly.pdbx_strand_id
1 'polypeptide(L)'
;MEFSPFEVVVDPELSSRFPGIEVLGVLLRGLRVREWSEEVEEAKKALYEYVRKKYSLETLKDVHAFRAYRDFFWRIGIDPTKMRPSSEALVRRILLGKELPRINTLVDAYNIASIESEITMAAFDASKITGKISVNYSSPDEEFLGIGMDHPLTLSGGEVVIRDESRILSIYPYRDSEHSKVSLDTVDSVLLVCGVPGIPRSKLEEALEIAVRYVQRLVK
;
A
#
# COMPACT_ATOMS: atom_id res chain seq x y z
N MET A 1 -16.54 -13.17 7.12
CA MET A 1 -15.62 -12.35 6.32
C MET A 1 -15.81 -12.74 4.85
N GLU A 2 -16.11 -11.79 4.00
CA GLU A 2 -16.33 -11.97 2.57
C GLU A 2 -15.31 -11.16 1.77
N PHE A 3 -14.96 -11.64 0.57
CA PHE A 3 -14.00 -11.03 -0.33
C PHE A 3 -14.62 -10.93 -1.72
N SER A 4 -14.59 -9.76 -2.31
CA SER A 4 -15.05 -9.55 -3.68
C SER A 4 -14.11 -8.62 -4.44
N PRO A 5 -13.90 -8.83 -5.75
CA PRO A 5 -13.12 -7.91 -6.57
C PRO A 5 -13.63 -6.48 -6.42
N PHE A 6 -12.71 -5.53 -6.35
CA PHE A 6 -13.01 -4.10 -6.33
C PHE A 6 -12.30 -3.43 -7.50
N GLU A 7 -13.08 -2.73 -8.33
CA GLU A 7 -12.55 -2.08 -9.52
C GLU A 7 -11.89 -0.75 -9.16
N VAL A 8 -10.68 -0.54 -9.68
CA VAL A 8 -9.96 0.74 -9.63
C VAL A 8 -9.66 1.19 -11.05
N VAL A 9 -10.08 2.39 -11.39
CA VAL A 9 -9.88 2.95 -12.73
C VAL A 9 -8.59 3.74 -12.75
N VAL A 10 -7.69 3.44 -13.70
CA VAL A 10 -6.51 4.27 -13.95
C VAL A 10 -6.84 5.24 -15.09
N ASP A 11 -6.57 6.52 -14.85
CA ASP A 11 -6.80 7.58 -15.84
C ASP A 11 -6.06 7.29 -17.16
N PRO A 12 -6.70 7.48 -18.33
CA PRO A 12 -6.09 7.19 -19.62
C PRO A 12 -4.80 7.99 -19.92
N GLU A 13 -4.72 9.25 -19.49
CA GLU A 13 -3.52 10.06 -19.66
C GLU A 13 -2.38 9.50 -18.82
N LEU A 14 -2.69 9.12 -17.55
CA LEU A 14 -1.74 8.48 -16.65
C LEU A 14 -1.23 7.14 -17.19
N SER A 15 -2.15 6.30 -17.71
CA SER A 15 -1.81 5.02 -18.36
C SER A 15 -0.93 5.20 -19.59
N SER A 16 -1.18 6.25 -20.38
CA SER A 16 -0.37 6.59 -21.54
C SER A 16 1.04 7.03 -21.16
N ARG A 17 1.17 7.85 -20.11
CA ARG A 17 2.47 8.34 -19.64
C ARG A 17 3.27 7.28 -18.88
N PHE A 18 2.59 6.38 -18.20
CA PHE A 18 3.19 5.30 -17.38
C PHE A 18 2.61 3.94 -17.80
N PRO A 19 2.93 3.43 -19.01
CA PRO A 19 2.44 2.12 -19.45
C PRO A 19 2.78 1.03 -18.43
N GLY A 20 1.77 0.25 -18.04
CA GLY A 20 1.90 -0.80 -17.03
C GLY A 20 1.66 -0.34 -15.58
N ILE A 21 1.27 0.92 -15.34
CA ILE A 21 0.70 1.30 -14.05
C ILE A 21 -0.67 0.62 -13.90
N GLU A 22 -0.85 -0.11 -12.80
CA GLU A 22 -2.06 -0.89 -12.56
C GLU A 22 -2.31 -1.04 -11.06
N VAL A 23 -3.58 -1.00 -10.65
CA VAL A 23 -3.98 -1.22 -9.26
C VAL A 23 -5.05 -2.30 -9.22
N LEU A 24 -4.82 -3.34 -8.45
CA LEU A 24 -5.82 -4.38 -8.18
C LEU A 24 -6.43 -4.14 -6.81
N GLY A 25 -7.75 -4.29 -6.73
CA GLY A 25 -8.50 -4.05 -5.50
C GLY A 25 -9.33 -5.25 -5.06
N VAL A 26 -9.51 -5.39 -3.75
CA VAL A 26 -10.45 -6.31 -3.13
C VAL A 26 -11.23 -5.59 -2.04
N LEU A 27 -12.54 -5.78 -2.02
CA LEU A 27 -13.40 -5.35 -0.94
C LEU A 27 -13.48 -6.48 0.09
N LEU A 28 -13.09 -6.16 1.31
CA LEU A 28 -13.09 -7.01 2.49
C LEU A 28 -14.28 -6.65 3.35
N ARG A 29 -15.18 -7.59 3.67
CA ARG A 29 -16.37 -7.34 4.49
C ARG A 29 -16.40 -8.19 5.74
N GLY A 30 -16.97 -7.60 6.80
CA GLY A 30 -17.15 -8.28 8.08
C GLY A 30 -15.83 -8.52 8.81
N LEU A 31 -14.92 -7.56 8.75
CA LEU A 31 -13.64 -7.58 9.45
C LEU A 31 -13.86 -7.38 10.96
N ARG A 32 -12.97 -7.98 11.74
CA ARG A 32 -12.77 -7.69 13.15
C ARG A 32 -11.35 -7.16 13.35
N VAL A 33 -11.17 -5.87 13.18
CA VAL A 33 -9.89 -5.23 13.38
C VAL A 33 -9.62 -5.10 14.88
N ARG A 34 -8.47 -5.63 15.33
CA ARG A 34 -8.02 -5.56 16.72
C ARG A 34 -6.72 -4.77 16.78
N GLU A 35 -6.45 -4.17 17.93
CA GLU A 35 -5.18 -3.47 18.17
C GLU A 35 -3.99 -4.44 18.08
N TRP A 36 -4.19 -5.68 18.53
CA TRP A 36 -3.15 -6.70 18.62
C TRP A 36 -3.72 -8.11 18.52
N SER A 37 -2.90 -9.06 18.06
CA SER A 37 -3.14 -10.50 18.21
C SER A 37 -1.82 -11.28 18.23
N GLU A 38 -1.81 -12.40 18.95
CA GLU A 38 -0.64 -13.28 19.05
C GLU A 38 -0.28 -13.87 17.68
N GLU A 39 -1.29 -14.24 16.88
CA GLU A 39 -1.11 -14.81 15.54
C GLU A 39 -0.40 -13.84 14.58
N VAL A 40 -0.66 -12.53 14.71
CA VAL A 40 0.05 -11.49 13.93
C VAL A 40 1.50 -11.39 14.37
N GLU A 41 1.77 -11.41 15.67
CA GLU A 41 3.14 -11.32 16.19
C GLU A 41 3.97 -12.58 15.82
N GLU A 42 3.38 -13.77 15.85
CA GLU A 42 4.03 -14.98 15.36
C GLU A 42 4.34 -14.92 13.86
N ALA A 43 3.38 -14.41 13.06
CA ALA A 43 3.61 -14.21 11.62
C ALA A 43 4.74 -13.21 11.36
N LYS A 44 4.84 -12.11 12.14
CA LYS A 44 5.96 -11.16 12.06
C LYS A 44 7.29 -11.82 12.40
N LYS A 45 7.38 -12.66 13.44
CA LYS A 45 8.61 -13.38 13.80
C LYS A 45 9.10 -14.28 12.66
N ALA A 46 8.20 -15.07 12.07
CA ALA A 46 8.52 -15.93 10.93
C ALA A 46 8.98 -15.09 9.71
N LEU A 47 8.33 -13.96 9.47
CA LEU A 47 8.70 -13.03 8.40
C LEU A 47 10.11 -12.44 8.62
N TYR A 48 10.49 -12.09 9.85
CA TYR A 48 11.82 -11.56 10.14
C TYR A 48 12.93 -12.55 9.78
N GLU A 49 12.73 -13.83 10.09
CA GLU A 49 13.64 -14.91 9.70
C GLU A 49 13.76 -15.03 8.17
N TYR A 50 12.62 -15.02 7.48
CA TYR A 50 12.55 -15.07 6.02
C TYR A 50 13.30 -13.89 5.38
N VAL A 51 13.02 -12.66 5.83
CA VAL A 51 13.64 -11.45 5.29
C VAL A 51 15.16 -11.46 5.46
N ARG A 52 15.65 -11.83 6.65
CA ARG A 52 17.10 -11.88 6.92
C ARG A 52 17.83 -12.94 6.11
N LYS A 53 17.15 -14.03 5.71
CA LYS A 53 17.70 -15.06 4.83
C LYS A 53 17.70 -14.64 3.35
N LYS A 54 16.67 -13.91 2.93
CA LYS A 54 16.44 -13.57 1.51
C LYS A 54 17.19 -12.33 1.05
N TYR A 55 17.34 -11.32 1.92
CA TYR A 55 17.80 -9.99 1.53
C TYR A 55 19.04 -9.53 2.32
N SER A 56 19.82 -8.63 1.70
CA SER A 56 20.86 -7.83 2.36
C SER A 56 20.65 -6.34 2.08
N LEU A 57 21.19 -5.47 2.93
CA LEU A 57 21.09 -4.02 2.74
C LEU A 57 21.76 -3.55 1.46
N GLU A 58 22.85 -4.20 1.04
CA GLU A 58 23.64 -3.85 -0.14
C GLU A 58 22.87 -4.12 -1.44
N THR A 59 22.17 -5.25 -1.50
CA THR A 59 21.48 -5.73 -2.72
C THR A 59 20.00 -5.38 -2.76
N LEU A 60 19.42 -4.82 -1.67
CA LEU A 60 17.99 -4.57 -1.57
C LEU A 60 17.47 -3.69 -2.72
N LYS A 61 18.22 -2.66 -3.11
CA LYS A 61 17.90 -1.76 -4.23
C LYS A 61 17.85 -2.47 -5.60
N ASP A 62 18.44 -3.66 -5.71
CA ASP A 62 18.56 -4.42 -6.95
C ASP A 62 17.44 -5.47 -7.10
N VAL A 63 16.62 -5.66 -6.07
CA VAL A 63 15.40 -6.47 -6.14
C VAL A 63 14.48 -5.88 -7.20
N HIS A 64 14.02 -6.69 -8.14
CA HIS A 64 13.30 -6.25 -9.34
C HIS A 64 12.09 -5.33 -9.00
N ALA A 65 11.25 -5.75 -8.08
CA ALA A 65 10.08 -4.96 -7.71
C ALA A 65 10.49 -3.61 -7.05
N PHE A 66 11.45 -3.60 -6.13
CA PHE A 66 11.90 -2.38 -5.48
C PHE A 66 12.56 -1.43 -6.48
N ARG A 67 13.32 -1.95 -7.45
CA ARG A 67 13.88 -1.14 -8.52
C ARG A 67 12.79 -0.50 -9.36
N ALA A 68 11.75 -1.24 -9.75
CA ALA A 68 10.62 -0.70 -10.51
C ALA A 68 9.94 0.47 -9.78
N TYR A 69 9.69 0.34 -8.46
CA TYR A 69 9.15 1.45 -7.66
C TYR A 69 10.10 2.64 -7.58
N ARG A 70 11.40 2.42 -7.42
CA ARG A 70 12.41 3.49 -7.38
C ARG A 70 12.49 4.24 -8.70
N ASP A 71 12.46 3.52 -9.83
CA ASP A 71 12.45 4.11 -11.16
C ASP A 71 11.16 4.92 -11.41
N PHE A 72 10.02 4.42 -10.95
CA PHE A 72 8.77 5.18 -10.99
C PHE A 72 8.84 6.45 -10.14
N PHE A 73 9.38 6.39 -8.92
CA PHE A 73 9.55 7.56 -8.04
C PHE A 73 10.37 8.65 -8.72
N TRP A 74 11.51 8.30 -9.33
CA TRP A 74 12.29 9.26 -10.11
C TRP A 74 11.49 9.91 -11.24
N ARG A 75 10.66 9.13 -11.94
CA ARG A 75 9.83 9.63 -13.05
C ARG A 75 8.73 10.59 -12.61
N ILE A 76 8.26 10.48 -11.37
CA ILE A 76 7.24 11.38 -10.78
C ILE A 76 7.87 12.47 -9.87
N GLY A 77 9.20 12.63 -9.92
CA GLY A 77 9.90 13.70 -9.19
C GLY A 77 10.17 13.43 -7.71
N ILE A 78 10.01 12.18 -7.26
CA ILE A 78 10.31 11.78 -5.88
C ILE A 78 11.69 11.14 -5.81
N ASP A 79 12.55 11.62 -4.90
CA ASP A 79 13.85 11.00 -4.63
C ASP A 79 13.68 9.72 -3.75
N PRO A 80 13.85 8.51 -4.32
CA PRO A 80 13.67 7.26 -3.58
C PRO A 80 14.77 6.99 -2.54
N THR A 81 15.81 7.81 -2.50
CA THR A 81 16.82 7.73 -1.43
C THR A 81 16.34 8.42 -0.16
N LYS A 82 15.47 9.43 -0.29
CA LYS A 82 14.84 10.17 0.80
C LYS A 82 13.47 9.58 1.17
N MET A 83 12.65 9.28 0.15
CA MET A 83 11.33 8.67 0.29
C MET A 83 11.35 7.27 -0.35
N ARG A 84 11.48 6.22 0.45
CA ARG A 84 11.51 4.84 -0.07
C ARG A 84 10.12 4.31 -0.36
N PRO A 85 9.95 3.45 -1.38
CA PRO A 85 8.76 2.63 -1.54
C PRO A 85 8.44 1.88 -0.24
N SER A 86 7.15 1.78 0.13
CA SER A 86 6.76 1.27 1.45
C SER A 86 7.19 -0.16 1.69
N SER A 87 7.05 -1.06 0.71
CA SER A 87 7.52 -2.45 0.79
C SER A 87 9.03 -2.55 1.02
N GLU A 88 9.85 -1.78 0.29
CA GLU A 88 11.31 -1.70 0.50
C GLU A 88 11.64 -1.14 1.90
N ALA A 89 10.93 -0.09 2.33
CA ALA A 89 11.16 0.53 3.63
C ALA A 89 10.92 -0.44 4.80
N LEU A 90 9.87 -1.27 4.69
CA LEU A 90 9.54 -2.30 5.68
C LEU A 90 10.61 -3.40 5.71
N VAL A 91 11.04 -3.93 4.55
CA VAL A 91 12.12 -4.92 4.46
C VAL A 91 13.42 -4.35 5.06
N ARG A 92 13.79 -3.13 4.67
CA ARG A 92 14.97 -2.47 5.20
C ARG A 92 14.93 -2.29 6.71
N ARG A 93 13.75 -1.98 7.27
CA ARG A 93 13.55 -1.84 8.72
C ARG A 93 13.93 -3.13 9.45
N ILE A 94 13.49 -4.29 8.94
CA ILE A 94 13.80 -5.61 9.50
C ILE A 94 15.31 -5.91 9.39
N LEU A 95 15.93 -5.62 8.24
CA LEU A 95 17.38 -5.82 8.03
C LEU A 95 18.25 -4.96 8.97
N LEU A 96 17.73 -3.80 9.40
CA LEU A 96 18.36 -2.94 10.39
C LEU A 96 18.12 -3.40 11.84
N GLY A 97 17.53 -4.58 12.04
CA GLY A 97 17.25 -5.15 13.37
C GLY A 97 16.06 -4.49 14.10
N LYS A 98 15.25 -3.68 13.40
CA LYS A 98 14.08 -3.01 13.98
C LYS A 98 12.83 -3.83 13.75
N GLU A 99 11.96 -3.91 14.76
CA GLU A 99 10.65 -4.53 14.63
C GLU A 99 9.71 -3.70 13.75
N LEU A 100 8.77 -4.36 13.08
CA LEU A 100 7.67 -3.68 12.40
C LEU A 100 6.78 -2.95 13.42
N PRO A 101 6.24 -1.78 13.08
CA PRO A 101 5.32 -1.10 13.97
C PRO A 101 4.10 -1.99 14.24
N ARG A 102 3.52 -1.85 15.41
CA ARG A 102 2.23 -2.42 15.76
C ARG A 102 1.18 -1.33 15.53
N ILE A 103 0.30 -1.54 14.56
CA ILE A 103 -0.72 -0.55 14.19
C ILE A 103 -2.11 -1.11 14.52
N ASN A 104 -2.55 -2.11 13.79
CA ASN A 104 -3.71 -2.95 14.06
C ASN A 104 -3.62 -4.22 13.20
N THR A 105 -4.46 -5.22 13.49
CA THR A 105 -4.34 -6.53 12.83
C THR A 105 -4.50 -6.49 11.31
N LEU A 106 -5.30 -5.57 10.76
CA LEU A 106 -5.46 -5.46 9.30
C LEU A 106 -4.23 -4.82 8.65
N VAL A 107 -3.76 -3.69 9.19
CA VAL A 107 -2.56 -3.00 8.68
C VAL A 107 -1.34 -3.89 8.79
N ASP A 108 -1.19 -4.58 9.90
CA ASP A 108 -0.08 -5.50 10.12
C ASP A 108 -0.14 -6.70 9.16
N ALA A 109 -1.34 -7.24 8.88
CA ALA A 109 -1.53 -8.34 7.93
C ALA A 109 -1.13 -7.96 6.51
N TYR A 110 -1.58 -6.81 5.99
CA TYR A 110 -1.17 -6.41 4.64
C TYR A 110 0.27 -5.90 4.58
N ASN A 111 0.85 -5.38 5.65
CA ASN A 111 2.28 -5.07 5.70
C ASN A 111 3.14 -6.35 5.59
N ILE A 112 2.72 -7.45 6.26
CA ILE A 112 3.36 -8.77 6.11
C ILE A 112 3.25 -9.22 4.64
N ALA A 113 2.07 -9.13 4.05
CA ALA A 113 1.83 -9.48 2.64
C ALA A 113 2.67 -8.64 1.68
N SER A 114 2.76 -7.33 1.93
CA SER A 114 3.57 -6.38 1.14
C SER A 114 5.06 -6.75 1.16
N ILE A 115 5.58 -7.17 2.31
CA ILE A 115 6.97 -7.62 2.43
C ILE A 115 7.19 -8.94 1.70
N GLU A 116 6.30 -9.92 1.87
CA GLU A 116 6.42 -11.25 1.24
C GLU A 116 6.33 -11.16 -0.29
N SER A 117 5.40 -10.36 -0.80
CA SER A 117 5.19 -10.16 -2.24
C SER A 117 6.11 -9.12 -2.87
N GLU A 118 6.79 -8.28 -2.08
CA GLU A 118 7.59 -7.13 -2.53
C GLU A 118 6.75 -5.99 -3.13
N ILE A 119 5.43 -6.06 -3.04
CA ILE A 119 4.49 -5.12 -3.66
C ILE A 119 3.91 -4.16 -2.61
N THR A 120 3.86 -2.89 -2.95
CA THR A 120 3.24 -1.86 -2.11
C THR A 120 1.72 -2.04 -2.06
N MET A 121 1.17 -1.94 -0.86
CA MET A 121 -0.26 -2.09 -0.60
C MET A 121 -0.79 -0.89 0.18
N ALA A 122 -2.08 -0.61 0.02
CA ALA A 122 -2.83 0.38 0.77
C ALA A 122 -4.18 -0.21 1.20
N ALA A 123 -4.76 0.29 2.29
CA ALA A 123 -6.09 -0.11 2.71
C ALA A 123 -6.86 1.09 3.25
N PHE A 124 -8.12 1.19 2.84
CA PHE A 124 -9.02 2.27 3.22
C PHE A 124 -10.28 1.71 3.90
N ASP A 125 -10.79 2.42 4.88
CA ASP A 125 -12.09 2.15 5.49
C ASP A 125 -13.19 2.38 4.44
N ALA A 126 -13.91 1.32 4.06
CA ALA A 126 -14.91 1.39 3.00
C ALA A 126 -16.06 2.34 3.33
N SER A 127 -16.37 2.56 4.61
CA SER A 127 -17.42 3.49 5.04
C SER A 127 -17.07 4.96 4.78
N LYS A 128 -15.81 5.25 4.50
CA LYS A 128 -15.28 6.61 4.25
C LYS A 128 -15.00 6.90 2.77
N ILE A 129 -15.31 5.94 1.90
CA ILE A 129 -15.15 6.06 0.45
C ILE A 129 -16.45 6.53 -0.18
N THR A 130 -16.38 7.48 -1.09
CA THR A 130 -17.50 7.99 -1.86
C THR A 130 -17.38 7.61 -3.32
N GLY A 131 -18.28 6.74 -3.79
CA GLY A 131 -18.32 6.33 -5.20
C GLY A 131 -17.13 5.49 -5.65
N LYS A 132 -16.60 5.77 -6.84
CA LYS A 132 -15.53 4.99 -7.48
C LYS A 132 -14.16 5.44 -7.01
N ILE A 133 -13.23 4.47 -6.95
CA ILE A 133 -11.81 4.78 -6.75
C ILE A 133 -11.09 4.83 -8.10
N SER A 134 -10.25 5.84 -8.26
CA SER A 134 -9.42 6.00 -9.45
C SER A 134 -8.00 6.43 -9.10
N VAL A 135 -7.06 6.14 -10.03
CA VAL A 135 -5.70 6.67 -9.99
C VAL A 135 -5.62 7.80 -11.01
N ASN A 136 -5.31 8.99 -10.57
CA ASN A 136 -5.36 10.23 -11.35
C ASN A 136 -4.18 11.14 -11.02
N TYR A 137 -4.13 12.27 -11.71
CA TYR A 137 -3.34 13.42 -11.26
C TYR A 137 -4.12 14.26 -10.26
N SER A 138 -3.43 14.85 -9.29
CA SER A 138 -3.98 15.92 -8.46
C SER A 138 -4.20 17.19 -9.27
N SER A 139 -5.14 18.02 -8.84
CA SER A 139 -5.29 19.40 -9.30
C SER A 139 -4.41 20.36 -8.45
N PRO A 140 -4.03 21.53 -9.01
CA PRO A 140 -3.43 22.58 -8.18
C PRO A 140 -4.33 22.96 -7.01
N ASP A 141 -3.70 23.29 -5.88
CA ASP A 141 -4.36 23.77 -4.65
C ASP A 141 -5.25 22.74 -3.94
N GLU A 142 -5.23 21.46 -4.36
CA GLU A 142 -5.88 20.39 -3.59
C GLU A 142 -5.15 20.17 -2.25
N GLU A 143 -5.90 20.03 -1.17
CA GLU A 143 -5.35 19.74 0.15
C GLU A 143 -5.31 18.24 0.42
N PHE A 144 -4.22 17.77 1.00
CA PHE A 144 -4.03 16.38 1.40
C PHE A 144 -3.46 16.29 2.82
N LEU A 145 -4.20 15.66 3.74
CA LEU A 145 -3.71 15.31 5.07
C LEU A 145 -3.37 13.84 5.11
N GLY A 146 -2.08 13.51 5.06
CA GLY A 146 -1.58 12.14 5.18
C GLY A 146 -1.52 11.66 6.62
N ILE A 147 -1.54 10.34 6.80
CA ILE A 147 -1.38 9.70 8.13
C ILE A 147 -0.10 10.21 8.80
N GLY A 148 -0.26 10.71 10.05
CA GLY A 148 0.84 11.21 10.87
C GLY A 148 1.34 12.60 10.50
N MET A 149 0.59 13.38 9.70
CA MET A 149 0.87 14.77 9.42
C MET A 149 0.07 15.68 10.36
N ASP A 150 0.71 16.73 10.87
CA ASP A 150 0.07 17.71 11.75
C ASP A 150 -0.79 18.72 10.98
N HIS A 151 -0.44 18.98 9.71
CA HIS A 151 -1.12 19.95 8.85
C HIS A 151 -1.28 19.41 7.44
N PRO A 152 -2.34 19.83 6.72
CA PRO A 152 -2.52 19.48 5.31
C PRO A 152 -1.35 19.99 4.45
N LEU A 153 -1.03 19.24 3.42
CA LEU A 153 -0.16 19.63 2.32
C LEU A 153 -1.01 20.16 1.18
N THR A 154 -0.70 21.35 0.69
CA THR A 154 -1.26 21.86 -0.57
C THR A 154 -0.50 21.28 -1.73
N LEU A 155 -1.19 20.56 -2.62
CA LEU A 155 -0.59 19.93 -3.80
C LEU A 155 -0.39 20.96 -4.91
N SER A 156 0.68 20.79 -5.66
CA SER A 156 1.03 21.70 -6.78
C SER A 156 0.26 21.38 -8.06
N GLY A 157 -0.39 20.21 -8.10
CA GLY A 157 -1.00 19.64 -9.30
C GLY A 157 -0.03 18.74 -10.07
N GLY A 158 -0.56 17.64 -10.59
CA GLY A 158 0.22 16.65 -11.33
C GLY A 158 0.89 15.57 -10.47
N GLU A 159 0.70 15.58 -9.14
CA GLU A 159 1.05 14.43 -8.32
C GLU A 159 0.13 13.26 -8.66
N VAL A 160 0.70 12.04 -8.72
CA VAL A 160 -0.09 10.83 -8.94
C VAL A 160 -0.79 10.48 -7.62
N VAL A 161 -2.11 10.36 -7.66
CA VAL A 161 -2.94 10.14 -6.47
C VAL A 161 -3.94 9.01 -6.68
N ILE A 162 -4.32 8.34 -5.61
CA ILE A 162 -5.55 7.56 -5.54
C ILE A 162 -6.62 8.48 -4.96
N ARG A 163 -7.77 8.54 -5.60
CA ARG A 163 -8.90 9.34 -5.13
C ARG A 163 -10.22 8.62 -5.31
N ASP A 164 -11.20 9.00 -4.50
CA ASP A 164 -12.60 8.72 -4.74
C ASP A 164 -13.28 9.94 -5.42
N GLU A 165 -14.61 9.94 -5.50
CA GLU A 165 -15.35 11.05 -6.11
C GLU A 165 -15.35 12.34 -5.28
N SER A 166 -14.88 12.30 -4.03
CA SER A 166 -14.93 13.43 -3.11
C SER A 166 -13.56 13.98 -2.70
N ARG A 167 -12.52 13.14 -2.66
CA ARG A 167 -11.21 13.52 -2.11
C ARG A 167 -10.06 12.61 -2.51
N ILE A 168 -8.85 13.02 -2.19
CA ILE A 168 -7.64 12.22 -2.32
C ILE A 168 -7.55 11.24 -1.14
N LEU A 169 -7.40 9.94 -1.45
CA LEU A 169 -7.24 8.85 -0.50
C LEU A 169 -5.77 8.52 -0.24
N SER A 170 -4.90 8.75 -1.24
CA SER A 170 -3.46 8.49 -1.12
C SER A 170 -2.66 9.28 -2.14
N ILE A 171 -1.45 9.74 -1.79
CA ILE A 171 -0.44 10.10 -2.78
C ILE A 171 0.27 8.80 -3.18
N TYR A 172 0.13 8.44 -4.45
CA TYR A 172 0.52 7.14 -4.98
C TYR A 172 2.03 6.98 -5.16
N PRO A 173 2.62 5.87 -4.76
CA PRO A 173 2.10 4.81 -3.90
C PRO A 173 2.78 4.83 -2.52
N TYR A 174 2.82 5.95 -1.81
CA TYR A 174 3.62 6.05 -0.59
C TYR A 174 2.97 6.68 0.64
N ARG A 175 1.80 7.33 0.53
CA ARG A 175 1.19 7.98 1.69
C ARG A 175 -0.33 8.00 1.63
N ASP A 176 -0.96 7.32 2.57
CA ASP A 176 -2.40 7.24 2.71
C ASP A 176 -2.96 8.42 3.52
N SER A 177 -4.22 8.78 3.25
CA SER A 177 -4.94 9.86 3.91
C SER A 177 -5.33 9.50 5.33
N GLU A 178 -5.18 10.45 6.24
CA GLU A 178 -5.69 10.36 7.62
C GLU A 178 -7.21 10.11 7.66
N HIS A 179 -7.95 10.69 6.71
CA HIS A 179 -9.39 10.60 6.65
C HIS A 179 -9.91 9.19 6.39
N SER A 180 -9.31 8.48 5.45
CA SER A 180 -9.76 7.15 5.01
C SER A 180 -9.01 6.00 5.65
N LYS A 181 -8.14 6.27 6.62
CA LYS A 181 -7.35 5.23 7.29
C LYS A 181 -8.22 4.18 7.97
N VAL A 182 -7.73 2.96 7.96
CA VAL A 182 -8.28 1.85 8.74
C VAL A 182 -8.11 2.12 10.24
N SER A 183 -9.16 1.89 11.01
CA SER A 183 -9.20 2.00 12.47
C SER A 183 -9.71 0.71 13.13
N LEU A 184 -9.81 0.69 14.44
CA LEU A 184 -10.38 -0.45 15.18
C LEU A 184 -11.88 -0.63 14.92
N ASP A 185 -12.57 0.44 14.50
CA ASP A 185 -14.00 0.42 14.18
C ASP A 185 -14.29 0.03 12.72
N THR A 186 -13.24 -0.17 11.90
CA THR A 186 -13.39 -0.57 10.50
C THR A 186 -13.96 -1.98 10.39
N VAL A 187 -15.13 -2.11 9.79
CA VAL A 187 -15.82 -3.39 9.53
C VAL A 187 -15.61 -3.86 8.09
N ASP A 188 -15.63 -2.92 7.15
CA ASP A 188 -15.38 -3.18 5.73
C ASP A 188 -14.21 -2.32 5.25
N SER A 189 -13.34 -2.89 4.40
CA SER A 189 -12.15 -2.18 3.90
C SER A 189 -11.92 -2.48 2.43
N VAL A 190 -11.47 -1.49 1.68
CA VAL A 190 -10.90 -1.70 0.34
C VAL A 190 -9.39 -1.84 0.49
N LEU A 191 -8.87 -3.01 0.13
CA LEU A 191 -7.44 -3.28 0.08
C LEU A 191 -6.96 -3.18 -1.37
N LEU A 192 -5.89 -2.43 -1.60
CA LEU A 192 -5.30 -2.19 -2.91
C LEU A 192 -3.88 -2.72 -3.00
N VAL A 193 -3.56 -3.33 -4.12
CA VAL A 193 -2.22 -3.74 -4.54
C VAL A 193 -1.77 -2.77 -5.63
N CYS A 194 -0.73 -1.99 -5.34
CA CYS A 194 -0.33 -0.81 -6.11
C CYS A 194 0.83 -1.14 -7.05
N GLY A 195 0.56 -1.43 -8.31
CA GLY A 195 1.57 -1.72 -9.34
C GLY A 195 2.10 -0.48 -10.03
N VAL A 196 3.36 -0.53 -10.44
CA VAL A 196 4.04 0.52 -11.22
C VAL A 196 4.61 -0.07 -12.50
N PRO A 197 4.97 0.74 -13.52
CA PRO A 197 5.64 0.25 -14.72
C PRO A 197 6.82 -0.67 -14.40
N GLY A 198 6.87 -1.82 -15.07
CA GLY A 198 7.90 -2.85 -14.85
C GLY A 198 7.49 -3.99 -13.91
N ILE A 199 6.33 -3.88 -13.24
CA ILE A 199 5.75 -4.98 -12.46
C ILE A 199 4.65 -5.64 -13.28
N PRO A 200 4.76 -6.95 -13.60
CA PRO A 200 3.75 -7.63 -14.40
C PRO A 200 2.46 -7.86 -13.60
N ARG A 201 1.32 -7.87 -14.27
CA ARG A 201 0.00 -8.11 -13.68
C ARG A 201 -0.06 -9.39 -12.85
N SER A 202 0.56 -10.48 -13.33
CA SER A 202 0.62 -11.74 -12.59
C SER A 202 1.26 -11.62 -11.20
N LYS A 203 2.23 -10.71 -11.05
CA LYS A 203 2.86 -10.42 -9.76
C LYS A 203 1.92 -9.65 -8.82
N LEU A 204 1.07 -8.78 -9.38
CA LEU A 204 0.04 -8.07 -8.61
C LEU A 204 -1.08 -9.04 -8.17
N GLU A 205 -1.48 -9.95 -9.04
CA GLU A 205 -2.46 -11.01 -8.72
C GLU A 205 -1.93 -11.93 -7.60
N GLU A 206 -0.69 -12.41 -7.70
CA GLU A 206 -0.03 -13.15 -6.62
C GLU A 206 -0.01 -12.36 -5.30
N ALA A 207 0.35 -11.08 -5.36
CA ALA A 207 0.38 -10.21 -4.18
C ALA A 207 -1.00 -10.04 -3.55
N LEU A 208 -2.05 -9.91 -4.36
CA LEU A 208 -3.42 -9.82 -3.88
C LEU A 208 -3.88 -11.12 -3.18
N GLU A 209 -3.54 -12.29 -3.75
CA GLU A 209 -3.81 -13.59 -3.13
C GLU A 209 -3.08 -13.75 -1.80
N ILE A 210 -1.81 -13.34 -1.74
CA ILE A 210 -1.03 -13.32 -0.49
C ILE A 210 -1.71 -12.42 0.56
N ALA A 211 -2.13 -11.23 0.18
CA ALA A 211 -2.81 -10.29 1.07
C ALA A 211 -4.12 -10.86 1.62
N VAL A 212 -4.98 -11.40 0.75
CA VAL A 212 -6.24 -12.05 1.14
C VAL A 212 -5.98 -13.21 2.11
N ARG A 213 -5.00 -14.05 1.84
CA ARG A 213 -4.62 -15.17 2.71
C ARG A 213 -4.20 -14.71 4.11
N TYR A 214 -3.39 -13.65 4.23
CA TYR A 214 -3.01 -13.11 5.52
C TYR A 214 -4.18 -12.46 6.25
N VAL A 215 -5.03 -11.70 5.56
CA VAL A 215 -6.23 -11.12 6.17
C VAL A 215 -7.18 -12.21 6.67
N GLN A 216 -7.45 -13.25 5.88
CA GLN A 216 -8.28 -14.39 6.30
C GLN A 216 -7.74 -15.10 7.55
N ARG A 217 -6.43 -15.20 7.65
CA ARG A 217 -5.77 -15.89 8.77
C ARG A 217 -5.69 -15.02 10.02
N LEU A 218 -5.41 -13.72 9.89
CA LEU A 218 -4.96 -12.88 10.98
C LEU A 218 -6.01 -11.86 11.47
N VAL A 219 -7.04 -11.58 10.66
CA VAL A 219 -8.08 -10.58 11.00
C VAL A 219 -9.40 -11.28 11.26
N LYS A 220 -9.58 -11.80 12.49
CA LYS A 220 -10.75 -12.56 12.93
C LYS A 220 -11.44 -11.90 14.11
#